data_4e014989f22c78dd9dcad404bbc8d693
#
_entry.id   4e014989f22c78dd9dcad404bbc8d693
#
_cell.length_a   1.000
_cell.length_b   1.000
_cell.length_c   1.000
_cell.angle_alpha   90.00
_cell.angle_beta   90.00
_cell.angle_gamma   90.00
#
_symmetry.space_group_name_H-M   'P 1'
#
loop_
_entity.id
_entity.type
_entity.pdbx_description
1 polymer ?
#
loop_
_entity_poly.entity_id
_entity_poly.type
_entity_poly.pdbx_seq_one_letter_code
_entity_poly.pdbx_strand_id
1 'polypeptide(L)'
;SHAEDREISPWDYRLAENIETVRNCHLAEYYGTRLHMCHVSTKESVDMVRQSRRRGAMVSCEVTPHHLWFDDSRLQYKVNPPIRKADDVAALVTAIKDGTVSCIGTDHAPHSAEDKAKGAAGMVGLETAFAVCYTKLCRMEGLPLEMLSFLMSSGPAQVLGLDEHKGRLVPGFDADIVLVDTDHMFTVHADELHSKSKNCPYDGESFYGQVMMTIKG
;
A
#
# COMPACT_ATOMS: atom_id res chain seq x y z
N SER A 1 -7.33 5.15 -9.30
CA SER A 1 -7.37 4.29 -10.50
C SER A 1 -6.55 3.04 -10.27
N HIS A 2 -7.11 1.87 -10.54
CA HIS A 2 -6.39 0.61 -10.70
C HIS A 2 -5.75 0.60 -12.10
N ALA A 3 -4.43 0.50 -12.16
CA ALA A 3 -3.70 0.56 -13.42
C ALA A 3 -3.54 -0.85 -14.01
N GLU A 4 -4.44 -1.21 -14.91
CA GLU A 4 -4.37 -2.47 -15.65
C GLU A 4 -4.98 -2.32 -17.03
N ASP A 5 -4.18 -2.41 -18.06
CA ASP A 5 -4.66 -2.61 -19.42
C ASP A 5 -5.05 -4.09 -19.59
N ARG A 6 -6.36 -4.36 -19.71
CA ARG A 6 -6.91 -5.72 -19.71
C ARG A 6 -6.64 -6.48 -21.01
N GLU A 7 -6.26 -5.81 -22.07
CA GLU A 7 -5.87 -6.45 -23.32
C GLU A 7 -4.41 -6.94 -23.25
N ILE A 8 -3.58 -6.25 -22.48
CA ILE A 8 -2.16 -6.55 -22.30
C ILE A 8 -1.91 -7.49 -21.11
N SER A 9 -2.66 -7.34 -20.03
CA SER A 9 -2.39 -8.06 -18.77
C SER A 9 -2.34 -9.59 -18.87
N PRO A 10 -3.06 -10.27 -19.80
CA PRO A 10 -2.90 -11.71 -19.99
C PRO A 10 -1.53 -12.14 -20.50
N TRP A 11 -0.77 -11.22 -21.10
CA TRP A 11 0.53 -11.49 -21.73
C TRP A 11 1.68 -10.89 -20.93
N ASP A 12 1.54 -9.65 -20.47
CA ASP A 12 2.54 -8.93 -19.69
C ASP A 12 1.88 -7.98 -18.70
N TYR A 13 1.80 -8.44 -17.47
CA TYR A 13 1.18 -7.66 -16.38
C TYR A 13 1.97 -6.40 -16.00
N ARG A 14 3.30 -6.43 -16.20
CA ARG A 14 4.15 -5.25 -15.95
C ARG A 14 3.87 -4.16 -16.98
N LEU A 15 3.86 -4.54 -18.25
CA LEU A 15 3.57 -3.62 -19.34
C LEU A 15 2.14 -3.04 -19.23
N ALA A 16 1.17 -3.88 -18.84
CA ALA A 16 -0.22 -3.46 -18.63
C ALA A 16 -0.35 -2.36 -17.55
N GLU A 17 0.33 -2.53 -16.41
CA GLU A 17 0.35 -1.50 -15.36
C GLU A 17 1.05 -0.22 -15.86
N ASN A 18 2.21 -0.35 -16.49
CA ASN A 18 3.01 0.79 -16.91
C ASN A 18 2.28 1.65 -17.96
N ILE A 19 1.68 1.03 -18.98
CA ILE A 19 0.94 1.76 -20.04
C ILE A 19 -0.26 2.47 -19.45
N GLU A 20 -1.03 1.80 -18.60
CA GLU A 20 -2.23 2.40 -17.99
C GLU A 20 -1.85 3.55 -17.04
N THR A 21 -0.74 3.42 -16.31
CA THR A 21 -0.22 4.50 -15.48
C THR A 21 0.16 5.72 -16.31
N VAL A 22 0.89 5.53 -17.41
CA VAL A 22 1.28 6.61 -18.34
C VAL A 22 0.03 7.31 -18.89
N ARG A 23 -0.93 6.53 -19.39
CA ARG A 23 -2.19 7.04 -19.95
C ARG A 23 -2.95 7.89 -18.95
N ASN A 24 -3.16 7.36 -17.74
CA ASN A 24 -3.93 8.05 -16.72
C ASN A 24 -3.22 9.31 -16.20
N CYS A 25 -1.91 9.27 -16.00
CA CYS A 25 -1.13 10.44 -15.63
C CYS A 25 -1.20 11.54 -16.71
N HIS A 26 -1.10 11.16 -17.99
CA HIS A 26 -1.22 12.11 -19.10
C HIS A 26 -2.61 12.73 -19.18
N LEU A 27 -3.67 11.94 -19.00
CA LEU A 27 -5.04 12.46 -18.97
C LEU A 27 -5.26 13.42 -17.79
N ALA A 28 -4.74 13.10 -16.61
CA ALA A 28 -4.82 13.98 -15.45
C ALA A 28 -4.11 15.30 -15.69
N GLU A 29 -2.92 15.27 -16.31
CA GLU A 29 -2.16 16.45 -16.70
C GLU A 29 -2.93 17.29 -17.75
N TYR A 30 -3.43 16.66 -18.80
CA TYR A 30 -4.13 17.31 -19.90
C TYR A 30 -5.43 17.99 -19.46
N TYR A 31 -6.24 17.34 -18.63
CA TYR A 31 -7.52 17.87 -18.15
C TYR A 31 -7.42 18.67 -16.85
N GLY A 32 -6.23 18.77 -16.22
CA GLY A 32 -6.06 19.43 -14.94
C GLY A 32 -6.90 18.83 -13.81
N THR A 33 -7.07 17.50 -13.79
CA THR A 33 -7.90 16.79 -12.82
C THR A 33 -7.07 16.06 -11.78
N ARG A 34 -7.65 15.83 -10.59
CA ARG A 34 -7.01 15.02 -9.55
C ARG A 34 -7.06 13.54 -9.93
N LEU A 35 -5.93 12.86 -9.77
CA LEU A 35 -5.81 11.42 -9.97
C LEU A 35 -5.12 10.78 -8.76
N HIS A 36 -5.64 9.64 -8.31
CA HIS A 36 -4.95 8.76 -7.38
C HIS A 36 -4.71 7.40 -8.03
N MET A 37 -3.44 6.98 -8.07
CA MET A 37 -3.03 5.67 -8.59
C MET A 37 -2.97 4.69 -7.44
N CYS A 38 -3.84 3.68 -7.46
CA CYS A 38 -3.90 2.65 -6.42
C CYS A 38 -2.76 1.64 -6.58
N HIS A 39 -2.29 1.08 -5.45
CA HIS A 39 -1.37 -0.07 -5.34
C HIS A 39 -0.29 -0.11 -6.44
N VAL A 40 0.41 1.00 -6.68
CA VAL A 40 1.53 1.04 -7.65
C VAL A 40 2.59 0.03 -7.26
N SER A 41 3.01 -0.81 -8.20
CA SER A 41 3.89 -1.94 -7.91
C SER A 41 5.23 -1.92 -8.66
N THR A 42 5.33 -1.21 -9.78
CA THR A 42 6.54 -1.19 -10.60
C THR A 42 7.36 0.09 -10.43
N LYS A 43 8.67 -0.02 -10.61
CA LYS A 43 9.58 1.15 -10.60
C LYS A 43 9.27 2.15 -11.71
N GLU A 44 8.83 1.68 -12.87
CA GLU A 44 8.45 2.54 -13.98
C GLU A 44 7.19 3.35 -13.65
N SER A 45 6.15 2.70 -13.08
CA SER A 45 4.91 3.38 -12.71
C SER A 45 5.13 4.44 -11.64
N VAL A 46 5.92 4.15 -10.60
CA VAL A 46 6.21 5.16 -9.57
C VAL A 46 7.06 6.31 -10.12
N ASP A 47 7.98 6.05 -11.05
CA ASP A 47 8.74 7.10 -11.70
C ASP A 47 7.86 7.98 -12.61
N MET A 48 6.90 7.39 -13.31
CA MET A 48 5.92 8.13 -14.09
C MET A 48 5.09 9.09 -13.22
N VAL A 49 4.61 8.62 -12.06
CA VAL A 49 3.91 9.49 -11.09
C VAL A 49 4.82 10.65 -10.65
N ARG A 50 6.07 10.36 -10.30
CA ARG A 50 7.06 11.38 -9.91
C ARG A 50 7.26 12.43 -11.01
N GLN A 51 7.43 11.99 -12.25
CA GLN A 51 7.61 12.90 -13.40
C GLN A 51 6.37 13.75 -13.66
N SER A 52 5.17 13.16 -13.61
CA SER A 52 3.91 13.88 -13.79
C SER A 52 3.71 14.96 -12.74
N ARG A 53 4.01 14.67 -11.47
CA ARG A 53 3.98 15.68 -10.38
C ARG A 53 4.98 16.83 -10.61
N ARG A 54 6.19 16.51 -11.10
CA ARG A 54 7.19 17.56 -11.45
C ARG A 54 6.72 18.47 -12.58
N ARG A 55 5.86 18.00 -13.47
CA ARG A 55 5.22 18.82 -14.51
C ARG A 55 3.98 19.57 -14.02
N GLY A 56 3.61 19.42 -12.74
CA GLY A 56 2.49 20.13 -12.12
C GLY A 56 1.16 19.37 -12.15
N ALA A 57 1.14 18.11 -12.56
CA ALA A 57 -0.08 17.32 -12.52
C ALA A 57 -0.49 16.98 -11.07
N MET A 58 -1.80 17.02 -10.81
CA MET A 58 -2.37 16.68 -9.49
C MET A 58 -2.50 15.17 -9.32
N VAL A 59 -1.38 14.45 -9.36
CA VAL A 59 -1.33 13.00 -9.24
C VAL A 59 -0.79 12.58 -7.88
N SER A 60 -1.46 11.65 -7.24
CA SER A 60 -1.03 10.96 -6.02
C SER A 60 -0.98 9.45 -6.28
N CYS A 61 -0.25 8.71 -5.45
CA CYS A 61 -0.23 7.25 -5.52
C CYS A 61 -0.08 6.63 -4.14
N GLU A 62 -0.48 5.36 -4.07
CA GLU A 62 -0.26 4.51 -2.91
C GLU A 62 0.54 3.26 -3.28
N VAL A 63 1.17 2.67 -2.28
CA VAL A 63 1.81 1.36 -2.35
C VAL A 63 1.24 0.46 -1.27
N THR A 64 1.38 -0.86 -1.41
CA THR A 64 0.81 -1.79 -0.44
C THR A 64 1.89 -2.40 0.46
N PRO A 65 1.52 -2.84 1.69
CA PRO A 65 2.45 -3.52 2.58
C PRO A 65 3.10 -4.75 1.94
N HIS A 66 2.35 -5.53 1.16
CA HIS A 66 2.88 -6.74 0.53
C HIS A 66 3.86 -6.45 -0.61
N HIS A 67 3.68 -5.38 -1.40
CA HIS A 67 4.67 -4.96 -2.40
C HIS A 67 5.93 -4.33 -1.80
N LEU A 68 5.88 -3.91 -0.52
CA LEU A 68 7.05 -3.46 0.22
C LEU A 68 7.81 -4.59 0.92
N TRP A 69 7.09 -5.65 1.33
CA TRP A 69 7.65 -6.73 2.13
C TRP A 69 8.19 -7.89 1.30
N PHE A 70 7.43 -8.32 0.30
CA PHE A 70 7.76 -9.46 -0.54
C PHE A 70 8.34 -9.05 -1.89
N ASP A 71 9.26 -9.86 -2.40
CA ASP A 71 9.63 -9.93 -3.79
C ASP A 71 9.31 -11.32 -4.37
N ASP A 72 9.38 -11.47 -5.69
CA ASP A 72 9.00 -12.68 -6.41
C ASP A 72 9.92 -13.89 -6.15
N SER A 73 11.08 -13.68 -5.53
CA SER A 73 11.97 -14.75 -5.08
C SER A 73 11.54 -15.35 -3.72
N ARG A 74 10.85 -14.54 -2.90
CA ARG A 74 10.41 -14.92 -1.54
C ARG A 74 8.99 -15.43 -1.51
N LEU A 75 8.11 -14.91 -2.37
CA LEU A 75 6.69 -15.25 -2.35
C LEU A 75 6.12 -15.40 -3.76
N GLN A 76 5.55 -16.57 -4.03
CA GLN A 76 4.71 -16.85 -5.19
C GLN A 76 3.25 -16.89 -4.73
N TYR A 77 2.57 -15.74 -4.79
CA TYR A 77 1.20 -15.60 -4.31
C TYR A 77 0.39 -14.73 -5.26
N LYS A 78 -0.85 -15.16 -5.55
CA LYS A 78 -1.69 -14.46 -6.52
C LYS A 78 -2.36 -13.24 -5.90
N VAL A 79 -1.82 -12.08 -6.20
CA VAL A 79 -2.38 -10.74 -5.97
C VAL A 79 -2.41 -9.97 -7.29
N ASN A 80 -3.11 -8.87 -7.34
CA ASN A 80 -3.21 -8.01 -8.51
C ASN A 80 -3.09 -6.53 -8.09
N PRO A 81 -1.98 -5.84 -8.42
CA PRO A 81 -0.83 -6.29 -9.24
C PRO A 81 -0.03 -7.43 -8.63
N PRO A 82 0.70 -8.22 -9.45
CA PRO A 82 1.54 -9.30 -8.95
C PRO A 82 2.69 -8.81 -8.05
N ILE A 83 3.19 -9.69 -7.18
CA ILE A 83 4.45 -9.46 -6.45
C ILE A 83 5.57 -9.25 -7.48
N ARG A 84 6.40 -8.24 -7.24
CA ARG A 84 7.43 -7.78 -8.18
C ARG A 84 8.83 -8.21 -7.74
N LYS A 85 9.83 -7.85 -8.53
CA LYS A 85 11.25 -8.12 -8.24
C LYS A 85 11.77 -7.22 -7.12
N ALA A 86 12.88 -7.61 -6.53
CA ALA A 86 13.52 -6.86 -5.44
C ALA A 86 13.91 -5.42 -5.84
N ASP A 87 14.24 -5.16 -7.11
CA ASP A 87 14.52 -3.80 -7.59
C ASP A 87 13.27 -2.90 -7.65
N ASP A 88 12.08 -3.48 -7.88
CA ASP A 88 10.82 -2.76 -7.74
C ASP A 88 10.55 -2.41 -6.28
N VAL A 89 10.70 -3.37 -5.36
CA VAL A 89 10.58 -3.12 -3.91
C VAL A 89 11.48 -1.96 -3.47
N ALA A 90 12.75 -1.99 -3.88
CA ALA A 90 13.70 -0.92 -3.55
C ALA A 90 13.28 0.45 -4.12
N ALA A 91 12.72 0.46 -5.33
CA ALA A 91 12.23 1.69 -5.96
C ALA A 91 10.99 2.25 -5.23
N LEU A 92 10.07 1.39 -4.77
CA LEU A 92 8.91 1.81 -3.97
C LEU A 92 9.35 2.40 -2.62
N VAL A 93 10.31 1.78 -1.93
CA VAL A 93 10.89 2.33 -0.69
C VAL A 93 11.54 3.68 -0.93
N THR A 94 12.30 3.83 -2.03
CA THR A 94 12.89 5.12 -2.43
C THR A 94 11.83 6.18 -2.68
N ALA A 95 10.72 5.80 -3.34
CA ALA A 95 9.61 6.71 -3.63
C ALA A 95 8.81 7.12 -2.38
N ILE A 96 8.82 6.30 -1.33
CA ILE A 96 8.32 6.68 0.00
C ILE A 96 9.25 7.75 0.60
N LYS A 97 10.56 7.50 0.61
CA LYS A 97 11.56 8.40 1.21
C LYS A 97 11.64 9.76 0.52
N ASP A 98 11.40 9.83 -0.78
CA ASP A 98 11.42 11.08 -1.55
C ASP A 98 10.05 11.79 -1.63
N GLY A 99 9.01 11.24 -0.99
CA GLY A 99 7.67 11.82 -0.93
C GLY A 99 6.84 11.66 -2.21
N THR A 100 7.26 10.81 -3.16
CA THR A 100 6.45 10.48 -4.35
C THR A 100 5.21 9.69 -3.96
N VAL A 101 5.33 8.72 -3.04
CA VAL A 101 4.20 7.97 -2.49
C VAL A 101 3.44 8.84 -1.49
N SER A 102 2.13 8.95 -1.66
CA SER A 102 1.26 9.80 -0.85
C SER A 102 0.67 9.08 0.37
N CYS A 103 0.45 7.79 0.26
CA CYS A 103 -0.12 6.97 1.34
C CYS A 103 0.15 5.48 1.12
N ILE A 104 -0.19 4.68 2.15
CA ILE A 104 -0.20 3.23 2.10
C ILE A 104 -1.66 2.77 1.98
N GLY A 105 -1.94 1.97 0.94
CA GLY A 105 -3.20 1.24 0.78
C GLY A 105 -2.99 -0.24 1.07
N THR A 106 -3.95 -0.90 1.71
CA THR A 106 -3.78 -2.31 2.09
C THR A 106 -4.07 -3.27 0.95
N ASP A 107 -4.90 -2.87 0.03
CA ASP A 107 -5.50 -3.75 -1.00
C ASP A 107 -6.09 -5.02 -0.37
N HIS A 108 -6.79 -4.85 0.77
CA HIS A 108 -7.40 -5.94 1.52
C HIS A 108 -8.49 -6.60 0.69
N ALA A 109 -8.23 -7.82 0.25
CA ALA A 109 -9.13 -8.61 -0.60
C ALA A 109 -9.31 -10.03 -0.04
N PRO A 110 -10.24 -10.21 0.93
CA PRO A 110 -10.52 -11.51 1.52
C PRO A 110 -11.26 -12.42 0.53
N HIS A 111 -10.77 -13.65 0.42
CA HIS A 111 -11.35 -14.70 -0.42
C HIS A 111 -11.49 -15.99 0.38
N SER A 112 -12.48 -16.80 0.05
CA SER A 112 -12.58 -18.16 0.59
C SER A 112 -11.41 -19.04 0.11
N ALA A 113 -11.15 -20.14 0.83
CA ALA A 113 -10.16 -21.11 0.37
C ALA A 113 -10.53 -21.68 -1.01
N GLU A 114 -11.83 -21.86 -1.27
CA GLU A 114 -12.34 -22.35 -2.55
C GLU A 114 -12.05 -21.33 -3.68
N ASP A 115 -12.29 -20.04 -3.45
CA ASP A 115 -12.02 -19.01 -4.45
C ASP A 115 -10.51 -18.87 -4.73
N LYS A 116 -9.68 -18.97 -3.67
CA LYS A 116 -8.22 -18.99 -3.83
C LYS A 116 -7.77 -20.20 -4.64
N ALA A 117 -8.33 -21.37 -4.42
CA ALA A 117 -8.05 -22.57 -5.20
C ALA A 117 -8.47 -22.43 -6.67
N LYS A 118 -9.51 -21.65 -6.97
CA LYS A 118 -9.93 -21.28 -8.33
C LYS A 118 -9.08 -20.12 -8.93
N GLY A 119 -8.13 -19.62 -8.17
CA GLY A 119 -7.18 -18.62 -8.64
C GLY A 119 -7.62 -17.17 -8.42
N ALA A 120 -8.49 -16.88 -7.44
CA ALA A 120 -8.80 -15.50 -7.06
C ALA A 120 -7.54 -14.74 -6.62
N ALA A 121 -7.35 -13.54 -7.16
CA ALA A 121 -6.28 -12.63 -6.77
C ALA A 121 -6.68 -11.86 -5.50
N GLY A 122 -5.75 -11.71 -4.55
CA GLY A 122 -5.98 -10.93 -3.32
C GLY A 122 -5.57 -11.66 -2.06
N MET A 123 -5.46 -10.89 -0.98
CA MET A 123 -5.06 -11.35 0.36
C MET A 123 -5.71 -10.52 1.45
N VAL A 124 -5.78 -11.04 2.67
CA VAL A 124 -6.12 -10.23 3.82
C VAL A 124 -4.89 -9.41 4.25
N GLY A 125 -5.06 -8.12 4.57
CA GLY A 125 -3.94 -7.25 4.88
C GLY A 125 -4.24 -6.11 5.86
N LEU A 126 -5.51 -5.92 6.30
CA LEU A 126 -5.85 -4.81 7.21
C LEU A 126 -5.18 -4.95 8.57
N GLU A 127 -5.27 -6.12 9.19
CA GLU A 127 -4.79 -6.33 10.56
C GLU A 127 -3.26 -6.37 10.67
N THR A 128 -2.56 -6.66 9.58
CA THR A 128 -1.10 -6.74 9.53
C THR A 128 -0.44 -5.48 8.99
N ALA A 129 -1.20 -4.57 8.38
CA ALA A 129 -0.67 -3.44 7.62
C ALA A 129 0.32 -2.57 8.41
N PHE A 130 -0.03 -2.17 9.64
CA PHE A 130 0.83 -1.33 10.45
C PHE A 130 2.14 -2.06 10.80
N ALA A 131 2.05 -3.28 11.33
CA ALA A 131 3.22 -4.04 11.77
C ALA A 131 4.19 -4.35 10.61
N VAL A 132 3.67 -4.75 9.44
CA VAL A 132 4.48 -4.98 8.23
C VAL A 132 5.18 -3.69 7.80
N CYS A 133 4.44 -2.58 7.69
CA CYS A 133 5.02 -1.30 7.29
C CYS A 133 6.00 -0.75 8.33
N TYR A 134 5.69 -0.85 9.62
CA TYR A 134 6.59 -0.42 10.68
C TYR A 134 7.89 -1.23 10.67
N THR A 135 7.80 -2.55 10.60
CA THR A 135 8.99 -3.41 10.54
C THR A 135 9.82 -3.10 9.30
N LYS A 136 9.20 -3.06 8.12
CA LYS A 136 9.91 -2.80 6.87
C LYS A 136 10.49 -1.41 6.83
N LEU A 137 9.66 -0.39 7.00
CA LEU A 137 10.05 0.99 6.71
C LEU A 137 10.83 1.61 7.89
N CYS A 138 10.35 1.45 9.13
CA CYS A 138 11.00 2.10 10.28
C CYS A 138 12.20 1.30 10.81
N ARG A 139 12.02 -0.02 11.05
CA ARG A 139 13.08 -0.82 11.66
C ARG A 139 14.18 -1.22 10.69
N MET A 140 13.85 -1.58 9.45
CA MET A 140 14.85 -2.04 8.47
C MET A 140 15.37 -0.91 7.59
N GLU A 141 14.52 0.05 7.18
CA GLU A 141 14.87 1.10 6.22
C GLU A 141 15.15 2.47 6.87
N GLY A 142 14.97 2.59 8.19
CA GLY A 142 15.26 3.79 8.97
C GLY A 142 14.32 4.97 8.72
N LEU A 143 13.09 4.71 8.24
CA LEU A 143 12.09 5.76 8.06
C LEU A 143 11.62 6.26 9.44
N PRO A 144 11.53 7.59 9.69
CA PRO A 144 10.96 8.12 10.92
C PRO A 144 9.49 7.66 11.12
N LEU A 145 9.10 7.38 12.36
CA LEU A 145 7.74 6.96 12.69
C LEU A 145 6.69 8.00 12.28
N GLU A 146 7.03 9.28 12.36
CA GLU A 146 6.19 10.39 11.92
C GLU A 146 5.85 10.32 10.43
N MET A 147 6.81 9.87 9.61
CA MET A 147 6.58 9.66 8.19
C MET A 147 5.65 8.46 7.94
N LEU A 148 5.82 7.37 8.68
CA LEU A 148 4.89 6.25 8.61
C LEU A 148 3.48 6.67 9.05
N SER A 149 3.38 7.44 10.14
CA SER A 149 2.11 8.01 10.60
C SER A 149 1.45 8.89 9.52
N PHE A 150 2.25 9.74 8.84
CA PHE A 150 1.75 10.50 7.69
C PHE A 150 1.17 9.59 6.61
N LEU A 151 1.94 8.58 6.18
CA LEU A 151 1.55 7.66 5.09
C LEU A 151 0.31 6.83 5.41
N MET A 152 0.01 6.58 6.67
CA MET A 152 -1.13 5.75 7.10
C MET A 152 -2.29 6.56 7.71
N SER A 153 -2.14 7.87 7.89
CA SER A 153 -3.17 8.74 8.51
C SER A 153 -3.42 10.01 7.71
N SER A 154 -2.53 11.00 7.79
CA SER A 154 -2.73 12.31 7.13
C SER A 154 -2.69 12.21 5.61
N GLY A 155 -1.82 11.39 5.05
CA GLY A 155 -1.71 11.17 3.61
C GLY A 155 -3.00 10.64 3.00
N PRO A 156 -3.56 9.51 3.47
CA PRO A 156 -4.85 9.04 2.96
C PRO A 156 -5.99 10.03 3.23
N ALA A 157 -6.01 10.75 4.36
CA ALA A 157 -7.00 11.80 4.61
C ALA A 157 -6.95 12.90 3.53
N GLN A 158 -5.75 13.35 3.14
CA GLN A 158 -5.57 14.34 2.06
C GLN A 158 -6.03 13.80 0.70
N VAL A 159 -5.71 12.55 0.38
CA VAL A 159 -6.13 11.90 -0.87
C VAL A 159 -7.66 11.86 -0.98
N LEU A 160 -8.33 11.56 0.15
CA LEU A 160 -9.78 11.44 0.23
C LEU A 160 -10.51 12.78 0.46
N GLY A 161 -9.79 13.89 0.71
CA GLY A 161 -10.38 15.18 1.05
C GLY A 161 -11.04 15.21 2.44
N LEU A 162 -10.49 14.44 3.39
CA LEU A 162 -10.96 14.34 4.78
C LEU A 162 -10.00 15.03 5.77
N ASP A 163 -8.98 15.71 5.28
CA ASP A 163 -7.88 16.26 6.07
C ASP A 163 -8.24 17.51 6.89
N GLU A 164 -9.47 18.00 6.78
CA GLU A 164 -10.05 19.01 7.70
C GLU A 164 -10.57 18.40 9.01
N HIS A 165 -10.84 17.08 9.05
CA HIS A 165 -11.46 16.40 10.19
C HIS A 165 -10.70 15.16 10.66
N LYS A 166 -9.86 14.57 9.82
CA LYS A 166 -9.17 13.28 10.06
C LYS A 166 -7.69 13.34 9.81
N GLY A 167 -6.99 12.32 10.33
CA GLY A 167 -5.58 12.06 10.04
C GLY A 167 -4.60 12.82 10.95
N ARG A 168 -5.06 13.60 11.93
CA ARG A 168 -4.20 14.34 12.87
C ARG A 168 -4.78 14.34 14.28
N LEU A 169 -3.91 14.37 15.29
CA LEU A 169 -4.26 14.50 16.69
C LEU A 169 -4.21 15.98 17.09
N VAL A 170 -5.26 16.73 16.73
CA VAL A 170 -5.41 18.16 17.05
C VAL A 170 -6.84 18.44 17.54
N PRO A 171 -7.03 19.44 18.40
CA PRO A 171 -8.37 19.81 18.86
C PRO A 171 -9.32 20.12 17.70
N GLY A 172 -10.52 19.55 17.72
CA GLY A 172 -11.55 19.71 16.69
C GLY A 172 -11.55 18.63 15.62
N PHE A 173 -10.55 17.74 15.61
CA PHE A 173 -10.53 16.56 14.72
C PHE A 173 -11.22 15.36 15.39
N ASP A 174 -11.69 14.43 14.58
CA ASP A 174 -12.23 13.15 15.05
C ASP A 174 -11.16 12.41 15.87
N ALA A 175 -11.57 11.87 17.01
CA ALA A 175 -10.69 11.14 17.92
C ALA A 175 -10.44 9.69 17.45
N ASP A 176 -10.04 9.52 16.18
CA ASP A 176 -9.61 8.24 15.61
C ASP A 176 -8.14 8.01 16.01
N ILE A 177 -7.91 7.22 17.06
CA ILE A 177 -6.59 7.06 17.69
C ILE A 177 -6.21 5.58 17.73
N VAL A 178 -4.97 5.30 17.39
CA VAL A 178 -4.37 3.96 17.51
C VAL A 178 -3.21 4.03 18.50
N LEU A 179 -3.21 3.14 19.50
CA LEU A 179 -2.09 2.93 20.42
C LEU A 179 -1.29 1.71 19.96
N VAL A 180 0.00 1.89 19.80
CA VAL A 180 0.91 0.83 19.32
C VAL A 180 2.07 0.62 20.27
N ASP A 181 2.45 -0.64 20.48
CA ASP A 181 3.71 -1.01 21.11
C ASP A 181 4.74 -1.28 20.01
N THR A 182 5.67 -0.36 19.85
CA THR A 182 6.68 -0.41 18.79
C THR A 182 7.81 -1.40 19.07
N ASP A 183 8.00 -1.82 20.31
CA ASP A 183 9.06 -2.74 20.71
C ASP A 183 8.58 -4.19 20.82
N HIS A 184 7.28 -4.39 20.84
CA HIS A 184 6.70 -5.74 20.86
C HIS A 184 6.83 -6.40 19.50
N MET A 185 7.46 -7.58 19.48
CA MET A 185 7.53 -8.47 18.31
C MET A 185 6.52 -9.60 18.47
N PHE A 186 5.73 -9.87 17.44
CA PHE A 186 4.76 -10.97 17.42
C PHE A 186 4.80 -11.71 16.09
N THR A 187 4.36 -12.96 16.10
CA THR A 187 4.20 -13.78 14.89
C THR A 187 2.76 -13.72 14.43
N VAL A 188 2.55 -13.54 13.14
CA VAL A 188 1.20 -13.56 12.55
C VAL A 188 0.72 -15.01 12.47
N HIS A 189 -0.48 -15.25 13.00
CA HIS A 189 -1.22 -16.51 12.85
C HIS A 189 -2.51 -16.24 12.09
N ALA A 190 -2.62 -16.76 10.87
CA ALA A 190 -3.73 -16.44 9.99
C ALA A 190 -5.10 -16.84 10.57
N ASP A 191 -5.17 -17.92 11.35
CA ASP A 191 -6.37 -18.40 12.02
C ASP A 191 -6.83 -17.50 13.18
N GLU A 192 -5.93 -16.69 13.77
CA GLU A 192 -6.24 -15.73 14.83
C GLU A 192 -6.76 -14.38 14.31
N LEU A 193 -6.63 -14.10 13.00
CA LEU A 193 -7.11 -12.85 12.42
C LEU A 193 -8.64 -12.73 12.52
N HIS A 194 -9.15 -11.52 12.73
CA HIS A 194 -10.60 -11.23 12.78
C HIS A 194 -11.27 -11.42 11.43
N SER A 195 -10.54 -11.26 10.33
CA SER A 195 -11.05 -11.51 8.99
C SER A 195 -11.67 -12.91 8.90
N LYS A 196 -12.84 -13.02 8.27
CA LYS A 196 -13.47 -14.30 7.98
C LYS A 196 -12.61 -15.19 7.08
N SER A 197 -11.87 -14.55 6.20
CA SER A 197 -10.92 -15.22 5.32
C SER A 197 -9.55 -15.31 5.98
N LYS A 198 -8.85 -16.41 5.73
CA LYS A 198 -7.51 -16.72 6.26
C LYS A 198 -6.43 -16.72 5.17
N ASN A 199 -6.71 -16.14 4.00
CA ASN A 199 -5.77 -16.04 2.88
C ASN A 199 -4.69 -14.96 3.16
N CYS A 200 -3.84 -15.23 4.13
CA CYS A 200 -2.79 -14.35 4.63
C CYS A 200 -1.39 -14.92 4.31
N PRO A 201 -0.63 -14.33 3.38
CA PRO A 201 0.73 -14.81 3.08
C PRO A 201 1.76 -14.41 4.15
N TYR A 202 1.39 -13.63 5.16
CA TYR A 202 2.24 -13.32 6.31
C TYR A 202 2.15 -14.37 7.43
N ASP A 203 1.38 -15.45 7.24
CA ASP A 203 1.25 -16.52 8.25
C ASP A 203 2.63 -17.09 8.61
N GLY A 204 2.96 -17.12 9.90
CA GLY A 204 4.27 -17.53 10.42
C GLY A 204 5.38 -16.46 10.33
N GLU A 205 5.16 -15.32 9.70
CA GLU A 205 6.12 -14.20 9.67
C GLU A 205 6.03 -13.40 10.98
N SER A 206 7.16 -12.84 11.43
CA SER A 206 7.23 -12.05 12.67
C SER A 206 7.48 -10.58 12.36
N PHE A 207 6.75 -9.72 13.04
CA PHE A 207 6.81 -8.26 12.88
C PHE A 207 6.88 -7.55 14.21
N TYR A 208 7.45 -6.34 14.19
CA TYR A 208 7.36 -5.37 15.29
C TYR A 208 6.17 -4.44 15.11
N GLY A 209 5.68 -3.88 16.22
CA GLY A 209 4.63 -2.87 16.18
C GLY A 209 3.24 -3.47 16.34
N GLN A 210 2.95 -3.96 17.55
CA GLN A 210 1.62 -4.47 17.88
C GLN A 210 0.64 -3.32 18.12
N VAL A 211 -0.53 -3.38 17.45
CA VAL A 211 -1.67 -2.51 17.77
C VAL A 211 -2.30 -2.99 19.09
N MET A 212 -2.24 -2.14 20.12
CA MET A 212 -2.74 -2.45 21.44
C MET A 212 -4.20 -2.01 21.63
N MET A 213 -4.58 -0.91 21.00
CA MET A 213 -5.93 -0.35 21.12
C MET A 213 -6.25 0.54 19.92
N THR A 214 -7.49 0.51 19.49
CA THR A 214 -8.07 1.47 18.54
C THR A 214 -9.24 2.18 19.19
N ILE A 215 -9.21 3.51 19.16
CA ILE A 215 -10.28 4.38 19.63
C ILE A 215 -10.92 4.99 18.38
N LYS A 216 -12.26 4.95 18.35
CA LYS A 216 -13.05 5.52 17.26
C LYS A 216 -13.88 6.67 17.82
N GLY A 217 -13.64 7.88 17.30
CA GLY A 217 -14.40 9.08 17.62
C GLY A 217 -15.69 9.21 16.81
#